data_f3e73b73b7a2d01cf7ef6d4794e7d27b
#
_entry.id   f3e73b73b7a2d01cf7ef6d4794e7d27b
#
_cell.length_a   1.000
_cell.length_b   1.000
_cell.length_c   1.000
_cell.angle_alpha   90.00
_cell.angle_beta   90.00
_cell.angle_gamma   90.00
#
_symmetry.space_group_name_H-M   'P 1'
#
loop_
_entity.id
_entity.type
_entity.pdbx_description
1 polymer ?
#
loop_
_entity_poly.entity_id
_entity_poly.type
_entity_poly.pdbx_seq_one_letter_code
_entity_poly.pdbx_strand_id
1 'polypeptide(L)'
;TIYNISEKRENKYILTFFPLLLIGILSLFSTKTPYYALQISSIFALNTYVGITYLFNTQKYKVILIFITSKIVPFLLVAVTFTYYFFFKNISNFNSKENTFLILGLLLFGLSWSFIKYKNSFKEILITLIIGPYLLTSCLLQSGLFTDRSRELREEMEHATSLDIVKNNTIK
;
A
#
# COMPACT_ATOMS: atom_id res chain seq x y z
N THR A 1 -10.08 1.16 -16.32
CA THR A 1 -10.13 2.34 -17.22
C THR A 1 -10.38 1.94 -18.67
N ILE A 2 -9.57 1.01 -19.22
CA ILE A 2 -9.75 0.51 -20.61
C ILE A 2 -11.11 -0.16 -20.78
N TYR A 3 -11.57 -0.92 -19.78
CA TYR A 3 -12.92 -1.53 -19.79
C TYR A 3 -14.04 -0.49 -19.84
N ASN A 4 -13.92 0.58 -19.05
CA ASN A 4 -14.93 1.65 -19.03
C ASN A 4 -15.03 2.38 -20.39
N ILE A 5 -13.93 2.46 -21.15
CA ILE A 5 -13.90 3.05 -22.49
C ILE A 5 -14.53 2.10 -23.51
N SER A 6 -14.34 0.79 -23.38
CA SER A 6 -14.84 -0.22 -24.32
C SER A 6 -16.35 -0.48 -24.20
N GLU A 7 -16.93 -0.25 -23.02
CA GLU A 7 -18.38 -0.39 -22.81
C GLU A 7 -19.15 0.92 -23.01
N LYS A 8 -20.34 0.82 -23.61
CA LYS A 8 -21.27 1.95 -23.78
C LYS A 8 -22.00 2.26 -22.47
N ARG A 9 -21.27 2.71 -21.44
CA ARG A 9 -21.86 3.17 -20.18
C ARG A 9 -21.99 4.68 -20.18
N GLU A 10 -23.11 5.19 -19.68
CA GLU A 10 -23.36 6.63 -19.60
C GLU A 10 -22.27 7.38 -18.82
N ASN A 11 -21.76 6.80 -17.75
CA ASN A 11 -20.78 7.41 -16.84
C ASN A 11 -19.33 7.02 -17.15
N LYS A 12 -19.03 6.39 -18.30
CA LYS A 12 -17.67 5.92 -18.63
C LYS A 12 -16.61 7.02 -18.60
N TYR A 13 -16.96 8.21 -19.05
CA TYR A 13 -16.05 9.34 -19.09
C TYR A 13 -15.71 9.85 -17.69
N ILE A 14 -16.71 9.93 -16.81
CA ILE A 14 -16.52 10.36 -15.42
C ILE A 14 -15.58 9.37 -14.70
N LEU A 15 -15.87 8.08 -14.79
CA LEU A 15 -15.05 7.04 -14.13
C LEU A 15 -13.62 6.96 -14.68
N THR A 16 -13.41 7.35 -15.93
CA THR A 16 -12.09 7.25 -16.58
C THR A 16 -11.27 8.52 -16.43
N PHE A 17 -11.86 9.67 -16.78
CA PHE A 17 -11.13 10.92 -16.88
C PHE A 17 -11.06 11.69 -15.58
N PHE A 18 -12.07 11.59 -14.71
CA PHE A 18 -12.08 12.33 -13.45
C PHE A 18 -10.90 11.95 -12.53
N PRO A 19 -10.54 10.68 -12.30
CA PRO A 19 -9.36 10.34 -11.51
C PRO A 19 -8.06 10.86 -12.11
N LEU A 20 -7.93 10.79 -13.45
CA LEU A 20 -6.73 11.28 -14.15
C LEU A 20 -6.60 12.80 -14.05
N LEU A 21 -7.71 13.51 -14.25
CA LEU A 21 -7.75 14.96 -14.11
C LEU A 21 -7.44 15.38 -12.68
N LEU A 22 -8.00 14.69 -11.70
CA LEU A 22 -7.77 14.99 -10.30
C LEU A 22 -6.31 14.75 -9.90
N ILE A 23 -5.69 13.64 -10.35
CA ILE A 23 -4.26 13.39 -10.16
C ILE A 23 -3.44 14.50 -10.81
N GLY A 24 -3.77 14.89 -12.04
CA GLY A 24 -3.10 15.98 -12.76
C GLY A 24 -3.14 17.29 -11.97
N ILE A 25 -4.33 17.70 -11.52
CA ILE A 25 -4.51 18.92 -10.72
C ILE A 25 -3.70 18.81 -9.41
N LEU A 26 -3.85 17.72 -8.67
CA LEU A 26 -3.17 17.55 -7.39
C LEU A 26 -1.63 17.47 -7.52
N SER A 27 -1.13 17.05 -8.69
CA SER A 27 0.30 17.02 -8.98
C SER A 27 0.92 18.42 -9.17
N LEU A 28 0.09 19.42 -9.47
CA LEU A 28 0.54 20.81 -9.62
C LEU A 28 0.79 21.51 -8.28
N PHE A 29 0.22 21.00 -7.20
CA PHE A 29 0.42 21.57 -5.88
C PHE A 29 1.75 21.11 -5.26
N SER A 30 2.53 22.05 -4.76
CA SER A 30 3.80 21.79 -4.08
C SER A 30 3.64 21.08 -2.73
N THR A 31 2.53 21.33 -2.04
CA THR A 31 2.19 20.71 -0.76
C THR A 31 1.43 19.39 -0.97
N LYS A 32 2.14 18.28 -0.89
CA LYS A 32 1.54 16.94 -1.00
C LYS A 32 1.05 16.47 0.37
N THR A 33 -0.16 16.84 0.73
CA THR A 33 -0.75 16.34 1.98
C THR A 33 -1.36 14.95 1.79
N PRO A 34 -1.30 14.05 2.80
CA PRO A 34 -1.90 12.71 2.73
C PRO A 34 -3.41 12.72 2.44
N TYR A 35 -4.10 13.82 2.75
CA TYR A 35 -5.54 13.99 2.51
C TYR A 35 -5.93 13.95 1.03
N TYR A 36 -5.04 14.28 0.11
CA TYR A 36 -5.32 14.22 -1.34
C TYR A 36 -5.56 12.77 -1.81
N ALA A 37 -4.82 11.82 -1.24
CA ALA A 37 -5.02 10.40 -1.54
C ALA A 37 -6.42 9.90 -1.13
N LEU A 38 -6.97 10.40 -0.02
CA LEU A 38 -8.30 10.03 0.45
C LEU A 38 -9.41 10.48 -0.49
N GLN A 39 -9.30 11.68 -1.09
CA GLN A 39 -10.31 12.20 -2.02
C GLN A 39 -10.43 11.34 -3.28
N ILE A 40 -9.33 10.73 -3.71
CA ILE A 40 -9.27 9.91 -4.91
C ILE A 40 -9.61 8.44 -4.63
N SER A 41 -9.42 7.99 -3.39
CA SER A 41 -9.51 6.57 -2.99
C SER A 41 -10.83 5.92 -3.35
N SER A 42 -11.96 6.61 -3.17
CA SER A 42 -13.30 6.09 -3.46
C SER A 42 -13.49 5.76 -4.94
N ILE A 43 -13.01 6.66 -5.82
CA ILE A 43 -13.13 6.49 -7.28
C ILE A 43 -12.17 5.41 -7.77
N PHE A 44 -10.95 5.33 -7.18
CA PHE A 44 -10.03 4.24 -7.47
C PHE A 44 -10.59 2.88 -7.03
N ALA A 45 -11.21 2.80 -5.84
CA ALA A 45 -11.86 1.58 -5.37
C ALA A 45 -12.98 1.13 -6.32
N LEU A 46 -13.82 2.07 -6.78
CA LEU A 46 -14.88 1.77 -7.74
C LEU A 46 -14.32 1.27 -9.08
N ASN A 47 -13.31 1.95 -9.63
CA ASN A 47 -12.66 1.52 -10.87
C ASN A 47 -11.99 0.16 -10.75
N THR A 48 -11.35 -0.09 -9.62
CA THR A 48 -10.72 -1.38 -9.32
C THR A 48 -11.76 -2.49 -9.24
N TYR A 49 -12.88 -2.26 -8.54
CA TYR A 49 -13.98 -3.21 -8.46
C TYR A 49 -14.55 -3.55 -9.84
N VAL A 50 -14.85 -2.53 -10.67
CA VAL A 50 -15.36 -2.72 -12.02
C VAL A 50 -14.36 -3.50 -12.89
N GLY A 51 -13.06 -3.16 -12.79
CA GLY A 51 -11.99 -3.84 -13.52
C GLY A 51 -11.86 -5.32 -13.11
N ILE A 52 -11.84 -5.61 -11.82
CA ILE A 52 -11.76 -6.99 -11.30
C ILE A 52 -13.00 -7.80 -11.71
N THR A 53 -14.20 -7.21 -11.63
CA THR A 53 -15.45 -7.86 -12.04
C THR A 53 -15.40 -8.25 -13.53
N TYR A 54 -14.90 -7.37 -14.39
CA TYR A 54 -14.73 -7.66 -15.81
C TYR A 54 -13.73 -8.80 -16.05
N LEU A 55 -12.56 -8.72 -15.42
CA LEU A 55 -11.53 -9.76 -15.54
C LEU A 55 -12.04 -11.13 -15.07
N PHE A 56 -12.85 -11.13 -14.01
CA PHE A 56 -13.41 -12.36 -13.46
C PHE A 56 -14.51 -12.96 -14.34
N ASN A 57 -15.35 -12.14 -14.95
CA ASN A 57 -16.42 -12.60 -15.83
C ASN A 57 -15.90 -13.14 -17.18
N THR A 58 -14.71 -12.74 -17.61
CA THR A 58 -14.08 -13.24 -18.82
C THR A 58 -13.17 -14.42 -18.47
N GLN A 59 -13.56 -15.63 -18.87
CA GLN A 59 -12.87 -16.88 -18.49
C GLN A 59 -11.35 -16.85 -18.73
N LYS A 60 -10.91 -16.31 -19.87
CA LYS A 60 -9.48 -16.16 -20.20
C LYS A 60 -8.75 -15.29 -19.19
N TYR A 61 -9.30 -14.13 -18.87
CA TYR A 61 -8.66 -13.18 -17.94
C TYR A 61 -8.75 -13.64 -16.49
N LYS A 62 -9.82 -14.35 -16.12
CA LYS A 62 -9.95 -14.99 -14.80
C LYS A 62 -8.79 -15.94 -14.52
N VAL A 63 -8.46 -16.83 -15.47
CA VAL A 63 -7.34 -17.77 -15.31
C VAL A 63 -6.01 -17.03 -15.16
N ILE A 64 -5.77 -16.01 -15.99
CA ILE A 64 -4.57 -15.17 -15.93
C ILE A 64 -4.49 -14.43 -14.59
N LEU A 65 -5.58 -13.84 -14.14
CA LEU A 65 -5.64 -13.13 -12.86
C LEU A 65 -5.28 -14.06 -11.70
N ILE A 66 -5.93 -15.23 -11.63
CA ILE A 66 -5.65 -16.22 -10.59
C ILE A 66 -4.21 -16.70 -10.65
N PHE A 67 -3.65 -16.93 -11.83
CA PHE A 67 -2.26 -17.35 -11.99
C PHE A 67 -1.27 -16.29 -11.49
N ILE A 68 -1.45 -15.03 -11.91
CA ILE A 68 -0.58 -13.93 -11.50
C ILE A 68 -0.65 -13.73 -9.98
N THR A 69 -1.86 -13.63 -9.43
CA THR A 69 -2.05 -13.33 -8.01
C THR A 69 -1.64 -14.49 -7.10
N SER A 70 -1.85 -15.75 -7.51
CA SER A 70 -1.58 -16.89 -6.64
C SER A 70 -0.18 -17.49 -6.79
N LYS A 71 0.55 -17.17 -7.87
CA LYS A 71 1.89 -17.72 -8.11
C LYS A 71 2.95 -16.63 -8.28
N ILE A 72 2.74 -15.71 -9.24
CA ILE A 72 3.77 -14.72 -9.58
C ILE A 72 3.98 -13.74 -8.42
N VAL A 73 2.91 -13.14 -7.91
CA VAL A 73 3.04 -12.12 -6.84
C VAL A 73 3.58 -12.72 -5.54
N PRO A 74 3.08 -13.86 -5.01
CA PRO A 74 3.69 -14.48 -3.84
C PRO A 74 5.16 -14.84 -4.03
N PHE A 75 5.52 -15.36 -5.20
CA PHE A 75 6.92 -15.66 -5.51
C PHE A 75 7.80 -14.39 -5.47
N LEU A 76 7.34 -13.30 -6.10
CA LEU A 76 8.03 -12.03 -6.07
C LEU A 76 8.16 -11.46 -4.65
N LEU A 77 7.10 -11.57 -3.84
CA LEU A 77 7.14 -11.10 -2.45
C LEU A 77 8.14 -11.90 -1.61
N VAL A 78 8.20 -13.22 -1.79
CA VAL A 78 9.21 -14.05 -1.13
C VAL A 78 10.61 -13.67 -1.60
N ALA A 79 10.82 -13.48 -2.91
CA ALA A 79 12.11 -13.05 -3.47
C ALA A 79 12.54 -11.68 -2.92
N VAL A 80 11.64 -10.71 -2.87
CA VAL A 80 11.88 -9.38 -2.28
C VAL A 80 12.24 -9.51 -0.80
N THR A 81 11.49 -10.32 -0.04
CA THR A 81 11.78 -10.55 1.38
C THR A 81 13.15 -11.17 1.61
N PHE A 82 13.51 -12.15 0.77
CA PHE A 82 14.81 -12.81 0.82
C PHE A 82 15.94 -11.82 0.49
N THR A 83 15.80 -11.08 -0.62
CA THR A 83 16.78 -10.06 -1.04
C THR A 83 16.95 -9.00 0.05
N TYR A 84 15.83 -8.52 0.62
CA TYR A 84 15.88 -7.56 1.72
C TYR A 84 16.63 -8.12 2.94
N TYR A 85 16.31 -9.34 3.36
CA TYR A 85 16.93 -9.95 4.53
C TYR A 85 18.45 -10.11 4.38
N PHE A 86 18.93 -10.56 3.23
CA PHE A 86 20.35 -10.86 3.03
C PHE A 86 21.19 -9.63 2.67
N PHE A 87 20.64 -8.69 1.90
CA PHE A 87 21.44 -7.60 1.36
C PHE A 87 21.15 -6.25 2.00
N PHE A 88 19.92 -5.98 2.39
CA PHE A 88 19.52 -4.64 2.81
C PHE A 88 19.27 -4.49 4.31
N LYS A 89 19.08 -5.56 5.05
CA LYS A 89 18.81 -5.51 6.49
C LYS A 89 19.88 -4.73 7.29
N ASN A 90 21.16 -4.88 6.92
CA ASN A 90 22.27 -4.24 7.61
C ASN A 90 22.56 -2.81 7.08
N ILE A 91 22.00 -2.45 5.93
CA ILE A 91 22.19 -1.15 5.29
C ILE A 91 21.02 -0.21 5.65
N SER A 92 19.85 -0.78 5.91
CA SER A 92 18.68 -0.02 6.32
C SER A 92 18.84 0.51 7.74
N ASN A 93 18.53 1.78 7.94
CA ASN A 93 18.49 2.42 9.26
C ASN A 93 17.25 2.00 10.09
N PHE A 94 16.61 0.89 9.70
CA PHE A 94 15.43 0.39 10.39
C PHE A 94 15.80 -0.34 11.67
N ASN A 95 15.02 -0.09 12.72
CA ASN A 95 15.14 -0.80 13.97
C ASN A 95 14.78 -2.30 13.79
N SER A 96 15.25 -3.13 14.72
CA SER A 96 14.95 -4.58 14.72
C SER A 96 13.44 -4.86 14.65
N LYS A 97 12.61 -4.06 15.33
CA LYS A 97 11.16 -4.16 15.31
C LYS A 97 10.61 -3.85 13.91
N GLU A 98 11.04 -2.77 13.29
CA GLU A 98 10.62 -2.34 11.95
C GLU A 98 10.94 -3.41 10.90
N ASN A 99 12.16 -3.94 10.94
CA ASN A 99 12.58 -5.03 10.06
C ASN A 99 11.71 -6.29 10.22
N THR A 100 11.41 -6.68 11.46
CA THR A 100 10.61 -7.87 11.74
C THR A 100 9.18 -7.71 11.20
N PHE A 101 8.53 -6.56 11.43
CA PHE A 101 7.18 -6.31 10.95
C PHE A 101 7.12 -6.17 9.42
N LEU A 102 8.13 -5.59 8.78
CA LEU A 102 8.22 -5.51 7.31
C LEU A 102 8.27 -6.93 6.70
N ILE A 103 9.17 -7.77 7.20
CA ILE A 103 9.31 -9.15 6.73
C ILE A 103 8.01 -9.93 6.97
N LEU A 104 7.45 -9.84 8.17
CA LEU A 104 6.20 -10.51 8.52
C LEU A 104 5.04 -10.06 7.60
N GLY A 105 4.91 -8.76 7.36
CA GLY A 105 3.89 -8.20 6.48
C GLY A 105 4.00 -8.71 5.04
N LEU A 106 5.20 -8.74 4.48
CA LEU A 106 5.44 -9.26 3.13
C LEU A 106 5.12 -10.75 3.02
N LEU A 107 5.51 -11.55 4.01
CA LEU A 107 5.22 -12.98 4.05
C LEU A 107 3.72 -13.25 4.20
N LEU A 108 3.03 -12.55 5.10
CA LEU A 108 1.59 -12.69 5.28
C LEU A 108 0.81 -12.27 4.02
N PHE A 109 1.26 -11.22 3.34
CA PHE A 109 0.69 -10.84 2.06
C PHE A 109 0.85 -11.96 1.02
N GLY A 110 2.06 -12.46 0.83
CA GLY A 110 2.34 -13.55 -0.11
C GLY A 110 1.53 -14.81 0.20
N LEU A 111 1.46 -15.20 1.47
CA LEU A 111 0.68 -16.34 1.92
C LEU A 111 -0.82 -16.15 1.62
N SER A 112 -1.40 -15.00 1.96
CA SER A 112 -2.83 -14.74 1.73
C SER A 112 -3.19 -14.87 0.26
N TRP A 113 -2.38 -14.33 -0.64
CA TRP A 113 -2.63 -14.39 -2.07
C TRP A 113 -2.38 -15.78 -2.67
N SER A 114 -1.51 -16.60 -2.10
CA SER A 114 -1.31 -18.00 -2.52
C SER A 114 -2.58 -18.83 -2.38
N PHE A 115 -3.47 -18.47 -1.46
CA PHE A 115 -4.74 -19.18 -1.26
C PHE A 115 -5.82 -18.83 -2.29
N ILE A 116 -5.64 -17.80 -3.13
CA ILE A 116 -6.62 -17.38 -4.16
C ILE A 116 -6.96 -18.54 -5.11
N LYS A 117 -6.00 -19.39 -5.46
CA LYS A 117 -6.21 -20.53 -6.36
C LYS A 117 -7.24 -21.56 -5.87
N TYR A 118 -7.48 -21.61 -4.55
CA TYR A 118 -8.44 -22.52 -3.93
C TYR A 118 -9.86 -21.93 -3.82
N LYS A 119 -10.03 -20.68 -4.24
CA LYS A 119 -11.29 -19.95 -4.13
C LYS A 119 -12.07 -20.04 -5.44
N ASN A 120 -13.34 -20.43 -5.34
CA ASN A 120 -14.23 -20.59 -6.49
C ASN A 120 -15.17 -19.40 -6.68
N SER A 121 -15.58 -18.78 -5.56
CA SER A 121 -16.49 -17.65 -5.56
C SER A 121 -15.78 -16.33 -5.80
N PHE A 122 -16.38 -15.46 -6.61
CA PHE A 122 -15.91 -14.09 -6.83
C PHE A 122 -15.73 -13.32 -5.51
N LYS A 123 -16.69 -13.46 -4.59
CA LYS A 123 -16.63 -12.79 -3.27
C LYS A 123 -15.40 -13.23 -2.46
N GLU A 124 -15.12 -14.53 -2.43
CA GLU A 124 -13.97 -15.07 -1.70
C GLU A 124 -12.64 -14.61 -2.31
N ILE A 125 -12.55 -14.56 -3.63
CA ILE A 125 -11.37 -14.05 -4.34
C ILE A 125 -11.17 -12.57 -4.02
N LEU A 126 -12.23 -11.77 -4.08
CA LEU A 126 -12.18 -10.34 -3.77
C LEU A 126 -11.73 -10.09 -2.33
N ILE A 127 -12.29 -10.80 -1.36
CA ILE A 127 -11.90 -10.71 0.05
C ILE A 127 -10.41 -11.06 0.21
N THR A 128 -9.95 -12.14 -0.41
CA THR A 128 -8.55 -12.58 -0.31
C THR A 128 -7.60 -11.57 -0.96
N LEU A 129 -8.01 -10.93 -2.07
CA LEU A 129 -7.25 -9.85 -2.70
C LEU A 129 -7.08 -8.62 -1.80
N ILE A 130 -8.08 -8.32 -0.97
CA ILE A 130 -8.05 -7.20 -0.03
C ILE A 130 -7.25 -7.54 1.23
N ILE A 131 -7.39 -8.76 1.75
CA ILE A 131 -6.73 -9.20 2.99
C ILE A 131 -5.19 -9.09 2.88
N GLY A 132 -4.60 -9.46 1.75
CA GLY A 132 -3.14 -9.42 1.58
C GLY A 132 -2.54 -8.04 1.82
N PRO A 133 -2.91 -7.01 1.04
CA PRO A 133 -2.47 -5.64 1.26
C PRO A 133 -2.84 -5.10 2.64
N TYR A 134 -4.01 -5.47 3.19
CA TYR A 134 -4.43 -5.07 4.53
C TYR A 134 -3.48 -5.59 5.62
N LEU A 135 -3.07 -6.85 5.54
CA LEU A 135 -2.12 -7.43 6.49
C LEU A 135 -0.75 -6.75 6.39
N LEU A 136 -0.28 -6.46 5.17
CA LEU A 136 0.97 -5.73 4.98
C LEU A 136 0.90 -4.32 5.60
N THR A 137 -0.15 -3.56 5.28
CA THR A 137 -0.31 -2.19 5.83
C THR A 137 -0.47 -2.20 7.35
N SER A 138 -1.18 -3.17 7.93
CA SER A 138 -1.31 -3.33 9.37
C SER A 138 0.05 -3.60 10.05
N CYS A 139 0.87 -4.46 9.46
CA CYS A 139 2.23 -4.71 9.95
C CYS A 139 3.10 -3.45 9.85
N LEU A 140 3.03 -2.72 8.75
CA LEU A 140 3.79 -1.47 8.55
C LEU A 140 3.36 -0.37 9.53
N LEU A 141 2.08 -0.26 9.84
CA LEU A 141 1.59 0.69 10.84
C LEU A 141 2.06 0.31 12.26
N GLN A 142 2.02 -0.99 12.60
CA GLN A 142 2.48 -1.47 13.90
C GLN A 142 4.00 -1.38 14.07
N SER A 143 4.76 -1.39 12.98
CA SER A 143 6.20 -1.19 13.03
C SER A 143 6.60 0.20 13.50
N GLY A 144 5.74 1.21 13.28
CA GLY A 144 6.03 2.62 13.52
C GLY A 144 6.61 3.36 12.31
N LEU A 145 6.84 2.67 11.19
CA LEU A 145 7.41 3.28 9.98
C LEU A 145 6.63 4.49 9.44
N PHE A 146 5.32 4.53 9.67
CA PHE A 146 4.45 5.63 9.20
C PHE A 146 4.07 6.62 10.29
N THR A 147 4.35 6.33 11.57
CA THR A 147 3.84 7.12 12.68
C THR A 147 4.81 8.21 13.15
N ASP A 148 6.06 8.14 12.78
CA ASP A 148 7.07 9.06 13.32
C ASP A 148 7.77 9.92 12.25
N ARG A 149 6.99 10.81 11.63
CA ARG A 149 7.55 11.88 10.79
C ARG A 149 8.35 12.90 11.62
N SER A 150 8.15 12.94 12.93
CA SER A 150 8.80 13.87 13.85
C SER A 150 9.87 13.20 14.70
N ARG A 151 10.29 11.98 14.35
CA ARG A 151 11.28 11.25 15.16
C ARG A 151 12.61 12.01 15.21
N GLU A 152 13.11 12.44 14.07
CA GLU A 152 14.32 13.24 13.99
C GLU A 152 14.15 14.57 14.76
N LEU A 153 13.01 15.23 14.59
CA LEU A 153 12.69 16.46 15.29
C LEU A 153 12.57 16.24 16.81
N ARG A 154 12.04 15.10 17.24
CA ARG A 154 11.92 14.74 18.65
C ARG A 154 13.29 14.42 19.26
N GLU A 155 14.12 13.67 18.56
CA GLU A 155 15.49 13.36 18.97
C GLU A 155 16.33 14.66 19.06
N GLU A 156 16.18 15.58 18.09
CA GLU A 156 16.82 16.88 18.14
C GLU A 156 16.29 17.76 19.29
N MET A 157 14.98 17.75 19.56
CA MET A 157 14.39 18.47 20.70
C MET A 157 14.82 17.86 22.04
N GLU A 158 14.87 16.55 22.18
CA GLU A 158 15.37 15.87 23.37
C GLU A 158 16.86 16.18 23.59
N HIS A 159 17.65 16.19 22.53
CA HIS A 159 19.06 16.58 22.59
C HIS A 159 19.21 18.06 22.98
N ALA A 160 18.43 18.95 22.40
CA ALA A 160 18.43 20.37 22.73
C ALA A 160 17.99 20.65 24.18
N THR A 161 16.99 19.91 24.68
CA THR A 161 16.52 20.03 26.07
C THR A 161 17.49 19.41 27.07
N SER A 162 18.34 18.48 26.67
CA SER A 162 19.37 17.87 27.50
C SER A 162 20.61 18.76 27.67
N LEU A 163 20.78 19.74 26.80
CA LEU A 163 21.86 20.71 26.92
C LEU A 163 21.64 21.59 28.17
N ASP A 164 22.63 21.68 29.06
CA ASP A 164 22.58 22.42 30.32
C ASP A 164 22.23 23.91 30.14
N ILE A 165 22.41 24.47 28.95
CA ILE A 165 22.06 25.83 28.57
C ILE A 165 20.54 26.09 28.71
N VAL A 166 19.70 25.11 28.38
CA VAL A 166 18.23 25.25 28.49
C VAL A 166 17.75 25.02 29.91
N LYS A 167 18.44 24.18 30.69
CA LYS A 167 18.12 23.90 32.08
C LYS A 167 18.36 25.12 33.01
N ASN A 168 19.32 25.97 32.67
CA ASN A 168 19.68 27.13 33.49
C ASN A 168 18.94 28.41 33.10
N ASN A 169 18.25 28.46 31.96
CA ASN A 169 17.46 29.61 31.53
C ASN A 169 15.96 29.36 31.73
N THR A 170 15.54 28.85 32.86
CA THR A 170 14.15 29.00 33.31
C THR A 170 13.88 30.46 33.49
N ILE A 171 13.20 31.03 32.51
CA ILE A 171 12.69 32.42 32.53
C ILE A 171 11.90 32.58 33.82
N LYS A 172 12.43 33.49 34.69
CA LYS A 172 11.70 34.01 35.84
C LYS A 172 10.60 34.94 35.38
#